data_a5f5f5e162558ed14fbb21c9a9ddc153
#
_entry.id   a5f5f5e162558ed14fbb21c9a9ddc153
#
_cell.length_a   1.000
_cell.length_b   1.000
_cell.length_c   1.000
_cell.angle_alpha   90.00
_cell.angle_beta   90.00
_cell.angle_gamma   90.00
#
_symmetry.space_group_name_H-M   'P 1'
#
loop_
_entity.id
_entity.type
_entity.pdbx_description
1 polymer ?
#
loop_
_entity_poly.entity_id
_entity_poly.type
_entity_poly.pdbx_seq_one_letter_code
_entity_poly.pdbx_strand_id
1 'polypeptide(L)'
;MIPINRRRISRPLSAALALTVASVIAAGCGSSTSGSNGGSSTQGGGAAGQSVPTANLPVLKKIGPGEGQLNLIAWEGYLNPIWVKPFEQQTGCQVNAKYAGSSDEMVSLMKNGGGGQYDMVSSSGDADLRILYAGDAHPVNINLIPSWKDFFPAFKSPPFNTINGVHYGVSLQWGPNVLMYNTKDFPTAPPSWSVIYSPKYKGQVTVPDNPIQIADAALYLQKHRPALGITDPYELTQPQFQAAVSLLAAQRPLIEKYWALASQEIFDFKNGNATVGAGWPYQVSTLKADKFPIDSVVPAEGATGWADTWMLAAKAPHPNCAYMWMRYISTPKVQAEQAVNYGETPDNKLACPIMNQLQPGSCEEYHANAPASYFDTIKLWKTPIQTCDDGKPDCVPYSEWVSAWNTQVK
;
A
#
# COMPACT_ATOMS: atom_id res chain seq x y z
N MET A 1 46.76 -2.86 32.23
CA MET A 1 47.29 -4.09 31.64
C MET A 1 46.70 -5.28 32.36
N ILE A 2 45.70 -5.94 31.76
CA ILE A 2 45.10 -7.20 32.21
C ILE A 2 44.88 -8.02 30.94
N PRO A 3 45.37 -9.25 30.79
CA PRO A 3 45.33 -10.03 29.56
C PRO A 3 44.00 -10.76 29.39
N ILE A 4 43.46 -10.69 28.17
CA ILE A 4 42.25 -11.39 27.74
C ILE A 4 42.61 -12.80 27.28
N ASN A 5 42.04 -13.78 27.95
CA ASN A 5 42.23 -15.21 27.74
C ASN A 5 41.26 -15.71 26.64
N ARG A 6 41.79 -16.14 25.49
CA ARG A 6 41.03 -16.76 24.39
C ARG A 6 40.83 -18.24 24.68
N ARG A 7 39.57 -18.66 24.93
CA ARG A 7 39.21 -20.10 24.90
C ARG A 7 38.70 -20.46 23.49
N ARG A 8 39.41 -21.41 22.88
CA ARG A 8 38.99 -22.15 21.68
C ARG A 8 37.87 -23.11 22.05
N ILE A 9 36.76 -23.08 21.28
CA ILE A 9 35.70 -24.08 21.36
C ILE A 9 35.79 -24.95 20.11
N SER A 10 36.04 -26.25 20.33
CA SER A 10 36.13 -27.32 19.35
C SER A 10 34.74 -27.73 18.86
N ARG A 11 34.63 -27.96 17.55
CA ARG A 11 33.43 -28.51 16.87
C ARG A 11 33.38 -30.04 17.03
N PRO A 12 32.21 -30.67 17.23
CA PRO A 12 32.05 -32.08 16.94
C PRO A 12 31.55 -32.31 15.50
N LEU A 13 32.14 -33.29 14.83
CA LEU A 13 31.65 -33.92 13.59
C LEU A 13 30.33 -34.66 13.90
N SER A 14 29.34 -34.52 13.03
CA SER A 14 28.18 -35.40 13.00
C SER A 14 28.12 -36.16 11.70
N ALA A 15 27.98 -37.47 11.85
CA ALA A 15 27.95 -38.47 10.82
C ALA A 15 26.66 -38.46 9.99
N ALA A 16 26.81 -38.70 8.70
CA ALA A 16 25.70 -38.88 7.76
C ALA A 16 25.13 -40.31 7.89
N LEU A 17 23.80 -40.41 8.04
CA LEU A 17 23.09 -41.69 7.95
C LEU A 17 22.24 -41.66 6.65
N ALA A 18 22.61 -42.54 5.71
CA ALA A 18 21.86 -42.77 4.48
C ALA A 18 20.74 -43.77 4.75
N LEU A 19 19.49 -43.38 4.46
CA LEU A 19 18.36 -44.32 4.39
C LEU A 19 17.94 -44.50 2.93
N THR A 20 18.12 -45.69 2.44
CA THR A 20 17.55 -46.21 1.19
C THR A 20 16.10 -46.62 1.39
N VAL A 21 15.17 -46.08 0.59
CA VAL A 21 13.77 -46.54 0.53
C VAL A 21 13.55 -47.21 -0.83
N ALA A 22 13.15 -48.46 -0.77
CA ALA A 22 12.84 -49.29 -1.93
C ALA A 22 11.46 -48.96 -2.51
N SER A 23 11.40 -48.87 -3.84
CA SER A 23 10.17 -48.66 -4.60
C SER A 23 9.43 -49.98 -4.80
N VAL A 24 8.13 -50.02 -4.47
CA VAL A 24 7.20 -51.07 -4.87
C VAL A 24 6.25 -50.53 -5.93
N ILE A 25 6.31 -51.11 -7.12
CA ILE A 25 5.39 -50.86 -8.22
C ILE A 25 4.25 -51.85 -8.09
N ALA A 26 3.02 -51.37 -7.99
CA ALA A 26 1.81 -52.16 -8.21
C ALA A 26 0.95 -51.50 -9.29
N ALA A 27 0.84 -52.19 -10.42
CA ALA A 27 -0.11 -51.84 -11.50
C ALA A 27 -1.53 -52.34 -11.15
N GLY A 28 -2.50 -51.44 -11.30
CA GLY A 28 -3.92 -51.76 -11.19
C GLY A 28 -4.72 -50.88 -12.15
N CYS A 29 -5.19 -51.49 -13.26
CA CYS A 29 -6.20 -50.87 -14.15
C CYS A 29 -7.59 -50.90 -13.50
N GLY A 30 -8.28 -49.76 -13.56
CA GLY A 30 -9.71 -49.67 -13.19
C GLY A 30 -10.26 -48.33 -13.66
N SER A 31 -11.00 -48.37 -14.78
CA SER A 31 -11.78 -47.26 -15.33
C SER A 31 -13.02 -47.01 -14.53
N SER A 32 -13.27 -45.78 -14.08
CA SER A 32 -14.60 -45.21 -13.91
C SER A 32 -14.55 -43.70 -13.84
N THR A 33 -15.35 -43.10 -14.67
CA THR A 33 -15.66 -41.69 -14.83
C THR A 33 -16.32 -41.11 -13.58
N SER A 34 -15.80 -40.02 -13.04
CA SER A 34 -16.59 -38.97 -12.38
C SER A 34 -15.75 -37.71 -12.18
N GLY A 35 -16.35 -36.57 -12.54
CA GLY A 35 -15.68 -35.28 -12.60
C GLY A 35 -15.16 -34.81 -11.24
N SER A 36 -13.93 -34.37 -11.22
CA SER A 36 -13.38 -33.58 -10.14
C SER A 36 -13.15 -32.17 -10.64
N ASN A 37 -13.98 -31.24 -10.15
CA ASN A 37 -13.69 -29.83 -10.19
C ASN A 37 -12.36 -29.56 -9.49
N GLY A 38 -11.31 -29.45 -10.25
CA GLY A 38 -10.06 -28.85 -9.81
C GLY A 38 -10.26 -27.34 -9.69
N GLY A 39 -10.54 -26.87 -8.49
CA GLY A 39 -10.56 -25.44 -8.19
C GLY A 39 -9.16 -24.84 -8.36
N SER A 40 -8.89 -24.33 -9.54
CA SER A 40 -7.80 -23.36 -9.75
C SER A 40 -8.24 -22.08 -9.05
N SER A 41 -7.57 -21.72 -7.97
CA SER A 41 -7.74 -20.42 -7.30
C SER A 41 -7.25 -19.32 -8.23
N THR A 42 -8.09 -18.91 -9.16
CA THR A 42 -7.93 -17.65 -9.88
C THR A 42 -8.04 -16.52 -8.87
N GLN A 43 -6.94 -15.85 -8.55
CA GLN A 43 -6.94 -14.58 -7.84
C GLN A 43 -7.68 -13.56 -8.70
N GLY A 44 -8.92 -13.24 -8.28
CA GLY A 44 -9.85 -12.45 -9.07
C GLY A 44 -9.48 -10.97 -9.06
N GLY A 45 -9.24 -10.43 -10.24
CA GLY A 45 -9.57 -9.05 -10.56
C GLY A 45 -11.10 -8.95 -10.66
N GLY A 46 -11.73 -8.07 -9.88
CA GLY A 46 -13.20 -7.95 -9.89
C GLY A 46 -13.71 -7.35 -11.19
N ALA A 47 -14.50 -8.11 -11.91
CA ALA A 47 -15.27 -7.62 -13.04
C ALA A 47 -16.56 -6.93 -12.57
N ALA A 48 -17.06 -5.95 -13.33
CA ALA A 48 -18.36 -5.34 -13.09
C ALA A 48 -19.44 -6.43 -12.99
N GLY A 49 -20.09 -6.53 -11.80
CA GLY A 49 -21.10 -7.59 -11.51
C GLY A 49 -20.65 -8.66 -10.51
N GLN A 50 -19.40 -8.69 -10.09
CA GLN A 50 -18.92 -9.62 -9.08
C GLN A 50 -19.39 -9.21 -7.67
N SER A 51 -20.03 -10.14 -6.94
CA SER A 51 -20.46 -9.92 -5.56
C SER A 51 -19.31 -10.19 -4.58
N VAL A 52 -19.18 -9.35 -3.55
CA VAL A 52 -18.24 -9.61 -2.46
C VAL A 52 -18.79 -10.77 -1.60
N PRO A 53 -18.03 -11.85 -1.36
CA PRO A 53 -18.53 -13.03 -0.65
C PRO A 53 -19.07 -12.73 0.76
N THR A 54 -18.52 -11.71 1.42
CA THR A 54 -18.89 -11.31 2.79
C THR A 54 -20.00 -10.26 2.86
N ALA A 55 -20.56 -9.81 1.72
CA ALA A 55 -21.51 -8.69 1.66
C ALA A 55 -22.73 -8.81 2.59
N ASN A 56 -23.15 -10.02 2.88
CA ASN A 56 -24.32 -10.32 3.72
C ASN A 56 -23.96 -10.67 5.17
N LEU A 57 -22.71 -10.55 5.58
CA LEU A 57 -22.34 -10.77 6.98
C LEU A 57 -22.99 -9.71 7.89
N PRO A 58 -23.44 -10.10 9.10
CA PRO A 58 -24.12 -9.17 10.01
C PRO A 58 -23.14 -8.14 10.56
N VAL A 59 -23.38 -6.87 10.27
CA VAL A 59 -22.56 -5.76 10.80
C VAL A 59 -22.88 -5.47 12.28
N LEU A 60 -21.91 -4.93 12.99
CA LEU A 60 -22.08 -4.46 14.37
C LEU A 60 -23.13 -3.35 14.42
N LYS A 61 -24.13 -3.47 15.32
CA LYS A 61 -25.19 -2.47 15.51
C LYS A 61 -24.85 -1.44 16.57
N LYS A 62 -23.96 -1.77 17.50
CA LYS A 62 -23.51 -0.91 18.58
C LYS A 62 -22.11 -1.38 19.02
N ILE A 63 -21.23 -0.42 19.29
CA ILE A 63 -19.92 -0.73 19.86
C ILE A 63 -20.11 -1.10 21.33
N GLY A 64 -19.66 -2.30 21.69
CA GLY A 64 -19.65 -2.82 23.05
C GLY A 64 -18.35 -2.46 23.80
N PRO A 65 -18.08 -3.10 24.96
CA PRO A 65 -16.77 -3.05 25.58
C PRO A 65 -15.67 -3.56 24.64
N GLY A 66 -14.49 -2.94 24.72
CA GLY A 66 -13.33 -3.41 23.95
C GLY A 66 -12.84 -4.77 24.46
N GLU A 67 -12.28 -5.55 23.57
CA GLU A 67 -11.74 -6.89 23.86
C GLU A 67 -10.32 -6.84 24.45
N GLY A 68 -9.76 -5.65 24.65
CA GLY A 68 -8.45 -5.43 25.29
C GLY A 68 -7.25 -5.46 24.35
N GLN A 69 -7.43 -5.90 23.12
CA GLN A 69 -6.37 -5.94 22.09
C GLN A 69 -6.89 -5.45 20.72
N LEU A 70 -5.96 -5.00 19.90
CA LEU A 70 -6.21 -4.62 18.50
C LEU A 70 -4.98 -4.95 17.64
N ASN A 71 -5.09 -5.92 16.78
CA ASN A 71 -3.99 -6.41 15.95
C ASN A 71 -4.09 -5.82 14.54
N LEU A 72 -3.18 -4.94 14.18
CA LEU A 72 -3.22 -4.15 12.96
C LEU A 72 -2.11 -4.54 11.98
N ILE A 73 -2.47 -4.73 10.71
CA ILE A 73 -1.52 -4.70 9.59
C ILE A 73 -1.50 -3.27 9.07
N ALA A 74 -0.33 -2.65 9.01
CA ALA A 74 -0.20 -1.24 8.67
C ALA A 74 1.07 -0.93 7.87
N TRP A 75 1.06 0.19 7.17
CA TRP A 75 2.28 0.79 6.65
C TRP A 75 3.16 1.29 7.79
N GLU A 76 4.48 1.30 7.57
CA GLU A 76 5.43 1.85 8.53
C GLU A 76 5.11 3.34 8.81
N GLY A 77 5.03 3.70 10.11
CA GLY A 77 4.71 5.04 10.55
C GLY A 77 3.24 5.26 10.92
N TYR A 78 2.28 4.51 10.38
CA TYR A 78 0.82 4.70 10.63
C TYR A 78 0.42 4.52 12.10
N LEU A 79 1.22 3.87 12.90
CA LEU A 79 0.95 3.60 14.31
C LEU A 79 1.93 4.37 15.21
N ASN A 80 2.00 5.69 15.01
CA ASN A 80 2.84 6.56 15.84
C ASN A 80 2.27 6.67 17.27
N PRO A 81 3.12 6.60 18.32
CA PRO A 81 2.71 6.75 19.70
C PRO A 81 1.93 8.02 20.04
N ILE A 82 2.03 9.09 19.22
CA ILE A 82 1.31 10.35 19.42
C ILE A 82 -0.21 10.13 19.47
N TRP A 83 -0.75 9.26 18.61
CA TRP A 83 -2.18 8.94 18.61
C TRP A 83 -2.49 7.52 19.11
N VAL A 84 -1.55 6.57 19.04
CA VAL A 84 -1.78 5.21 19.55
C VAL A 84 -1.93 5.21 21.06
N LYS A 85 -1.01 5.83 21.81
CA LYS A 85 -1.08 5.85 23.29
C LYS A 85 -2.37 6.48 23.83
N PRO A 86 -2.84 7.65 23.35
CA PRO A 86 -4.13 8.18 23.76
C PRO A 86 -5.30 7.26 23.44
N PHE A 87 -5.29 6.55 22.31
CA PHE A 87 -6.31 5.55 21.99
C PHE A 87 -6.33 4.41 23.00
N GLU A 88 -5.17 3.82 23.30
CA GLU A 88 -5.02 2.74 24.28
C GLU A 88 -5.52 3.16 25.67
N GLN A 89 -5.16 4.38 26.10
CA GLN A 89 -5.59 4.93 27.39
C GLN A 89 -7.10 5.16 27.47
N GLN A 90 -7.74 5.59 26.38
CA GLN A 90 -9.16 5.89 26.34
C GLN A 90 -10.03 4.64 26.24
N THR A 91 -9.53 3.59 25.58
CA THR A 91 -10.34 2.42 25.20
C THR A 91 -9.95 1.14 25.95
N GLY A 92 -8.73 1.07 26.45
CA GLY A 92 -8.14 -0.17 26.97
C GLY A 92 -7.72 -1.17 25.90
N CYS A 93 -7.88 -0.85 24.61
CA CYS A 93 -7.47 -1.70 23.49
C CYS A 93 -5.98 -1.49 23.19
N GLN A 94 -5.13 -2.45 23.53
CA GLN A 94 -3.69 -2.42 23.26
C GLN A 94 -3.42 -2.69 21.78
N VAL A 95 -2.68 -1.81 21.10
CA VAL A 95 -2.39 -1.88 19.68
C VAL A 95 -1.14 -2.72 19.41
N ASN A 96 -1.29 -3.78 18.66
CA ASN A 96 -0.20 -4.63 18.19
C ASN A 96 -0.02 -4.42 16.68
N ALA A 97 1.19 -4.05 16.26
CA ALA A 97 1.50 -3.70 14.89
C ALA A 97 2.22 -4.83 14.14
N LYS A 98 1.74 -5.18 12.95
CA LYS A 98 2.49 -5.84 11.91
C LYS A 98 2.69 -4.84 10.77
N TYR A 99 3.90 -4.34 10.59
CA TYR A 99 4.20 -3.50 9.43
C TYR A 99 4.42 -4.37 8.19
N ALA A 100 3.77 -3.97 7.09
CA ALA A 100 3.92 -4.59 5.78
C ALA A 100 4.67 -3.64 4.83
N GLY A 101 5.49 -4.20 3.97
CA GLY A 101 6.31 -3.46 3.02
C GLY A 101 5.67 -3.30 1.64
N SER A 102 4.52 -3.95 1.40
CA SER A 102 3.81 -3.86 0.12
C SER A 102 2.34 -4.23 0.24
N SER A 103 1.54 -3.77 -0.72
CA SER A 103 0.13 -4.19 -0.89
C SER A 103 -0.01 -5.71 -1.01
N ASP A 104 0.92 -6.38 -1.67
CA ASP A 104 0.91 -7.85 -1.82
C ASP A 104 1.13 -8.58 -0.49
N GLU A 105 2.01 -8.05 0.37
CA GLU A 105 2.17 -8.59 1.73
C GLU A 105 0.89 -8.40 2.53
N MET A 106 0.23 -7.23 2.45
CA MET A 106 -1.04 -6.97 3.13
C MET A 106 -2.14 -7.93 2.68
N VAL A 107 -2.31 -8.13 1.36
CA VAL A 107 -3.26 -9.12 0.82
C VAL A 107 -2.94 -10.52 1.32
N SER A 108 -1.65 -10.90 1.38
CA SER A 108 -1.24 -12.21 1.87
C SER A 108 -1.54 -12.42 3.35
N LEU A 109 -1.31 -11.41 4.19
CA LEU A 109 -1.59 -11.45 5.64
C LEU A 109 -3.10 -11.48 5.92
N MET A 110 -3.91 -10.86 5.04
CA MET A 110 -5.37 -10.84 5.16
C MET A 110 -6.06 -12.13 4.71
N LYS A 111 -5.36 -13.06 4.06
CA LYS A 111 -5.94 -14.35 3.63
C LYS A 111 -6.65 -15.06 4.76
N ASN A 112 -7.77 -15.73 4.42
CA ASN A 112 -8.69 -16.37 5.37
C ASN A 112 -9.31 -15.38 6.38
N GLY A 113 -9.52 -14.12 5.97
CA GLY A 113 -10.11 -13.09 6.80
C GLY A 113 -9.19 -12.67 7.96
N GLY A 114 -7.90 -12.51 7.68
CA GLY A 114 -6.88 -12.21 8.69
C GLY A 114 -6.47 -13.42 9.54
N GLY A 115 -6.93 -14.63 9.17
CA GLY A 115 -6.61 -15.88 9.86
C GLY A 115 -7.06 -15.96 11.31
N GLY A 116 -7.90 -15.01 11.81
CA GLY A 116 -8.24 -14.85 13.21
C GLY A 116 -7.09 -14.27 14.06
N GLN A 117 -6.04 -13.76 13.42
CA GLN A 117 -4.89 -13.12 14.08
C GLN A 117 -4.94 -11.59 14.00
N TYR A 118 -5.42 -11.07 12.89
CA TYR A 118 -5.49 -9.65 12.62
C TYR A 118 -6.94 -9.15 12.63
N ASP A 119 -7.11 -7.94 13.12
CA ASP A 119 -8.40 -7.27 13.19
C ASP A 119 -8.62 -6.36 11.99
N MET A 120 -7.59 -5.66 11.58
CA MET A 120 -7.68 -4.68 10.49
C MET A 120 -6.40 -4.60 9.68
N VAL A 121 -6.54 -4.06 8.47
CA VAL A 121 -5.44 -3.67 7.59
C VAL A 121 -5.65 -2.23 7.12
N SER A 122 -4.55 -1.45 7.00
CA SER A 122 -4.55 -0.15 6.31
C SER A 122 -4.03 -0.35 4.89
N SER A 123 -4.88 -0.81 3.99
CA SER A 123 -4.50 -1.09 2.60
C SER A 123 -4.82 0.04 1.66
N SER A 124 -4.11 0.10 0.54
CA SER A 124 -4.33 1.07 -0.54
C SER A 124 -5.23 0.47 -1.64
N GLY A 125 -5.79 1.32 -2.49
CA GLY A 125 -6.80 0.93 -3.48
C GLY A 125 -6.38 -0.17 -4.47
N ASP A 126 -5.08 -0.38 -4.67
CA ASP A 126 -4.55 -1.51 -5.45
C ASP A 126 -4.68 -2.88 -4.75
N ALA A 127 -4.83 -2.89 -3.43
CA ALA A 127 -5.03 -4.09 -2.62
C ALA A 127 -6.50 -4.31 -2.23
N ASP A 128 -7.25 -3.23 -2.01
CA ASP A 128 -8.57 -3.27 -1.40
C ASP A 128 -9.53 -4.21 -2.12
N LEU A 129 -9.68 -4.08 -3.43
CA LEU A 129 -10.59 -4.96 -4.21
C LEU A 129 -10.16 -6.42 -4.18
N ARG A 130 -8.86 -6.70 -4.11
CA ARG A 130 -8.34 -8.07 -3.99
C ARG A 130 -8.73 -8.71 -2.66
N ILE A 131 -8.66 -7.95 -1.56
CA ILE A 131 -9.09 -8.37 -0.22
C ILE A 131 -10.61 -8.58 -0.20
N LEU A 132 -11.38 -7.66 -0.80
CA LEU A 132 -12.84 -7.72 -0.84
C LEU A 132 -13.34 -8.95 -1.61
N TYR A 133 -12.87 -9.15 -2.83
CA TYR A 133 -13.34 -10.25 -3.67
C TYR A 133 -12.83 -11.62 -3.25
N ALA A 134 -11.75 -11.67 -2.46
CA ALA A 134 -11.33 -12.89 -1.77
C ALA A 134 -12.23 -13.25 -0.57
N GLY A 135 -13.10 -12.32 -0.12
CA GLY A 135 -13.94 -12.51 1.06
C GLY A 135 -13.16 -12.35 2.37
N ASP A 136 -12.05 -11.62 2.36
CA ASP A 136 -11.17 -11.46 3.50
C ASP A 136 -11.49 -10.22 4.34
N ALA A 137 -12.36 -9.32 3.86
CA ALA A 137 -12.86 -8.16 4.62
C ALA A 137 -14.32 -8.33 5.07
N HIS A 138 -14.65 -7.71 6.20
CA HIS A 138 -15.99 -7.70 6.79
C HIS A 138 -16.70 -6.38 6.48
N PRO A 139 -18.01 -6.39 6.18
CA PRO A 139 -18.77 -5.15 6.05
C PRO A 139 -18.76 -4.31 7.32
N VAL A 140 -18.77 -2.98 7.15
CA VAL A 140 -18.70 -2.02 8.25
C VAL A 140 -19.99 -1.20 8.34
N ASN A 141 -20.52 -1.04 9.56
CA ASN A 141 -21.61 -0.12 9.83
C ASN A 141 -21.04 1.31 10.01
N ILE A 142 -21.06 2.07 8.92
CA ILE A 142 -20.54 3.44 8.90
C ILE A 142 -21.27 4.41 9.85
N ASN A 143 -22.51 4.10 10.24
CA ASN A 143 -23.26 4.93 11.20
C ASN A 143 -22.65 4.92 12.60
N LEU A 144 -21.76 3.96 12.91
CA LEU A 144 -21.01 3.92 14.16
C LEU A 144 -19.76 4.82 14.14
N ILE A 145 -19.48 5.50 13.02
CA ILE A 145 -18.30 6.35 12.80
C ILE A 145 -18.76 7.78 12.49
N PRO A 146 -19.07 8.60 13.52
CA PRO A 146 -19.69 9.91 13.33
C PRO A 146 -18.89 10.88 12.45
N SER A 147 -17.56 10.80 12.47
CA SER A 147 -16.69 11.69 11.69
C SER A 147 -16.72 11.43 10.20
N TRP A 148 -17.20 10.26 9.75
CA TRP A 148 -17.33 9.94 8.32
C TRP A 148 -18.16 10.96 7.55
N LYS A 149 -19.18 11.59 8.17
CA LYS A 149 -20.00 12.65 7.53
C LYS A 149 -19.17 13.85 7.08
N ASP A 150 -18.04 14.10 7.76
CA ASP A 150 -17.16 15.24 7.55
C ASP A 150 -16.04 14.99 6.54
N PHE A 151 -15.98 13.79 5.97
CA PHE A 151 -15.02 13.44 4.93
C PHE A 151 -15.31 14.16 3.61
N PHE A 152 -14.30 14.34 2.80
CA PHE A 152 -14.46 14.76 1.42
C PHE A 152 -15.36 13.78 0.66
N PRO A 153 -16.21 14.24 -0.27
CA PRO A 153 -17.13 13.36 -1.00
C PRO A 153 -16.43 12.17 -1.68
N ALA A 154 -15.24 12.39 -2.25
CA ALA A 154 -14.45 11.36 -2.92
C ALA A 154 -14.08 10.19 -1.99
N PHE A 155 -13.95 10.42 -0.69
CA PHE A 155 -13.50 9.41 0.29
C PHE A 155 -14.60 8.87 1.21
N LYS A 156 -15.86 9.30 1.01
CA LYS A 156 -17.00 8.74 1.75
C LYS A 156 -17.36 7.34 1.30
N SER A 157 -17.39 7.11 0.00
CA SER A 157 -17.78 5.83 -0.58
C SER A 157 -16.96 5.55 -1.84
N PRO A 158 -15.62 5.52 -1.73
CA PRO A 158 -14.79 5.29 -2.90
C PRO A 158 -14.98 3.86 -3.43
N PRO A 159 -14.85 3.65 -4.75
CA PRO A 159 -15.15 2.37 -5.39
C PRO A 159 -14.22 1.23 -4.96
N PHE A 160 -13.08 1.53 -4.37
CA PHE A 160 -12.13 0.53 -3.89
C PHE A 160 -12.49 -0.03 -2.50
N ASN A 161 -13.32 0.65 -1.68
CA ASN A 161 -13.74 0.14 -0.37
C ASN A 161 -15.26 0.09 -0.16
N THR A 162 -16.04 0.49 -1.16
CA THR A 162 -17.51 0.50 -1.10
C THR A 162 -18.10 -0.14 -2.35
N ILE A 163 -18.67 -1.32 -2.21
CA ILE A 163 -19.21 -2.11 -3.32
C ILE A 163 -20.72 -2.25 -3.16
N ASN A 164 -21.49 -1.84 -4.16
CA ASN A 164 -22.97 -1.89 -4.14
C ASN A 164 -23.58 -1.22 -2.89
N GLY A 165 -22.95 -0.11 -2.42
CA GLY A 165 -23.40 0.63 -1.23
C GLY A 165 -23.03 -0.01 0.11
N VAL A 166 -22.30 -1.13 0.10
CA VAL A 166 -21.77 -1.76 1.31
C VAL A 166 -20.35 -1.27 1.56
N HIS A 167 -20.11 -0.68 2.73
CA HIS A 167 -18.78 -0.22 3.15
C HIS A 167 -18.00 -1.36 3.82
N TYR A 168 -16.69 -1.47 3.53
CA TYR A 168 -15.81 -2.48 4.12
C TYR A 168 -14.69 -1.90 4.95
N GLY A 169 -14.67 -0.59 5.09
CA GLY A 169 -13.70 0.13 5.88
C GLY A 169 -13.97 1.62 5.92
N VAL A 170 -13.02 2.36 6.45
CA VAL A 170 -13.02 3.81 6.54
C VAL A 170 -11.76 4.34 5.90
N SER A 171 -11.93 5.22 4.92
CA SER A 171 -10.80 5.92 4.33
C SER A 171 -10.07 6.73 5.40
N LEU A 172 -8.75 6.82 5.28
CA LEU A 172 -7.89 7.42 6.31
C LEU A 172 -7.26 8.72 5.83
N GLN A 173 -6.48 8.62 4.77
CA GLN A 173 -5.68 9.69 4.18
C GLN A 173 -5.22 9.28 2.79
N TRP A 174 -4.72 10.23 2.03
CA TRP A 174 -4.22 10.00 0.70
C TRP A 174 -3.01 10.89 0.42
N GLY A 175 -2.25 10.53 -0.60
CA GLY A 175 -1.11 11.33 -1.04
C GLY A 175 -0.60 10.91 -2.40
N PRO A 176 0.16 11.80 -3.07
CA PRO A 176 0.85 11.47 -4.31
C PRO A 176 2.11 10.65 -4.04
N ASN A 177 2.51 9.83 -4.99
CA ASN A 177 3.91 9.48 -5.13
C ASN A 177 4.67 10.75 -5.54
N VAL A 178 5.76 11.06 -4.88
CA VAL A 178 6.54 12.27 -5.14
C VAL A 178 7.92 11.93 -5.67
N LEU A 179 8.41 12.78 -6.55
CA LEU A 179 9.82 12.76 -6.96
C LEU A 179 10.64 13.44 -5.86
N MET A 180 11.33 12.65 -5.06
CA MET A 180 12.24 13.11 -4.00
C MET A 180 13.62 13.39 -4.57
N TYR A 181 14.27 14.44 -4.09
CA TYR A 181 15.63 14.80 -4.54
C TYR A 181 16.44 15.51 -3.46
N ASN A 182 17.71 15.21 -3.40
CA ASN A 182 18.66 15.92 -2.54
C ASN A 182 18.91 17.32 -3.09
N THR A 183 18.60 18.37 -2.32
CA THR A 183 18.70 19.78 -2.77
C THR A 183 20.13 20.26 -3.00
N LYS A 184 21.14 19.52 -2.53
CA LYS A 184 22.55 19.79 -2.84
C LYS A 184 22.92 19.35 -4.27
N ASP A 185 22.31 18.25 -4.72
CA ASP A 185 22.56 17.69 -6.06
C ASP A 185 21.63 18.30 -7.10
N PHE A 186 20.45 18.75 -6.66
CA PHE A 186 19.42 19.40 -7.48
C PHE A 186 19.07 20.78 -6.90
N PRO A 187 19.84 21.85 -7.25
CA PRO A 187 19.52 23.21 -6.79
C PRO A 187 18.17 23.74 -7.30
N THR A 188 17.62 23.12 -8.35
CA THR A 188 16.29 23.38 -8.88
C THR A 188 15.55 22.06 -8.94
N ALA A 189 14.25 22.09 -8.56
CA ALA A 189 13.39 20.92 -8.60
C ALA A 189 13.37 20.28 -10.01
N PRO A 190 13.58 18.96 -10.12
CA PRO A 190 13.46 18.26 -11.40
C PRO A 190 12.05 18.41 -11.97
N PRO A 191 11.88 18.87 -13.22
CA PRO A 191 10.55 19.14 -13.77
C PRO A 191 9.80 17.87 -14.25
N SER A 192 10.48 16.72 -14.32
CA SER A 192 10.01 15.50 -14.95
C SER A 192 10.52 14.25 -14.24
N TRP A 193 9.71 13.20 -14.24
CA TRP A 193 10.12 11.84 -13.83
C TRP A 193 11.28 11.29 -14.67
N SER A 194 11.60 11.88 -15.83
CA SER A 194 12.72 11.45 -16.66
C SER A 194 14.06 11.33 -15.92
N VAL A 195 14.21 12.03 -14.82
CA VAL A 195 15.44 12.02 -14.01
C VAL A 195 15.72 10.63 -13.43
N ILE A 196 14.70 9.88 -13.00
CA ILE A 196 14.89 8.52 -12.45
C ILE A 196 15.13 7.46 -13.53
N TYR A 197 14.97 7.83 -14.80
CA TYR A 197 15.31 6.99 -15.96
C TYR A 197 16.64 7.41 -16.62
N SER A 198 17.34 8.40 -16.06
CA SER A 198 18.55 8.95 -16.64
C SER A 198 19.81 8.18 -16.21
N PRO A 199 20.64 7.70 -17.15
CA PRO A 199 21.93 7.06 -16.84
C PRO A 199 22.89 7.92 -16.02
N LYS A 200 22.68 9.24 -16.00
CA LYS A 200 23.46 10.18 -15.20
C LYS A 200 23.45 9.83 -13.70
N TYR A 201 22.35 9.26 -13.21
CA TYR A 201 22.13 8.96 -11.78
C TYR A 201 22.23 7.46 -11.50
N LYS A 202 22.97 6.72 -12.33
CA LYS A 202 23.17 5.27 -12.16
C LYS A 202 23.72 4.94 -10.76
N GLY A 203 23.03 4.02 -10.06
CA GLY A 203 23.38 3.59 -8.71
C GLY A 203 23.06 4.64 -7.63
N GLN A 204 22.19 5.63 -7.93
CA GLN A 204 21.76 6.68 -7.01
C GLN A 204 20.24 6.90 -7.02
N VAL A 205 19.50 6.02 -7.67
CA VAL A 205 18.04 6.08 -7.78
C VAL A 205 17.42 5.05 -6.84
N THR A 206 16.40 5.45 -6.08
CA THR A 206 15.58 4.53 -5.27
C THR A 206 14.12 4.59 -5.70
N VAL A 207 13.42 3.46 -5.64
CA VAL A 207 11.99 3.36 -5.95
C VAL A 207 11.33 2.29 -5.08
N PRO A 208 10.00 2.32 -4.85
CA PRO A 208 9.30 1.29 -4.09
C PRO A 208 9.45 -0.11 -4.71
N ASP A 209 9.58 -1.14 -3.87
CA ASP A 209 9.46 -2.55 -4.27
C ASP A 209 7.99 -2.95 -4.38
N ASN A 210 7.31 -2.45 -5.41
CA ASN A 210 5.89 -2.69 -5.59
C ASN A 210 5.53 -2.78 -7.08
N PRO A 211 4.81 -3.85 -7.55
CA PRO A 211 4.37 -4.00 -8.94
C PRO A 211 3.56 -2.81 -9.47
N ILE A 212 2.92 -2.02 -8.61
CA ILE A 212 2.16 -0.82 -8.99
C ILE A 212 3.04 0.26 -9.67
N GLN A 213 4.38 0.17 -9.53
CA GLN A 213 5.33 1.01 -10.25
C GLN A 213 5.19 0.92 -11.79
N ILE A 214 4.55 -0.14 -12.28
CA ILE A 214 4.21 -0.25 -13.70
C ILE A 214 3.23 0.85 -14.11
N ALA A 215 2.32 1.27 -13.21
CA ALA A 215 1.45 2.43 -13.44
C ALA A 215 2.22 3.75 -13.48
N ASP A 216 3.26 3.92 -12.63
CA ASP A 216 4.12 5.10 -12.66
C ASP A 216 4.85 5.21 -14.02
N ALA A 217 5.38 4.09 -14.49
CA ALA A 217 6.00 4.02 -15.82
C ALA A 217 5.00 4.29 -16.94
N ALA A 218 3.77 3.79 -16.85
CA ALA A 218 2.71 4.02 -17.80
C ALA A 218 2.29 5.51 -17.85
N LEU A 219 2.17 6.15 -16.68
CA LEU A 219 1.88 7.58 -16.56
C LEU A 219 2.98 8.42 -17.24
N TYR A 220 4.25 8.10 -16.98
CA TYR A 220 5.37 8.73 -17.68
C TYR A 220 5.26 8.53 -19.20
N LEU A 221 5.01 7.30 -19.67
CA LEU A 221 4.88 6.99 -21.09
C LEU A 221 3.68 7.66 -21.75
N GLN A 222 2.59 7.90 -21.04
CA GLN A 222 1.43 8.65 -21.53
C GLN A 222 1.84 10.02 -22.09
N LYS A 223 2.78 10.70 -21.46
CA LYS A 223 3.29 12.01 -21.87
C LYS A 223 4.43 11.91 -22.90
N HIS A 224 5.35 10.96 -22.72
CA HIS A 224 6.58 10.89 -23.50
C HIS A 224 6.47 9.98 -24.74
N ARG A 225 5.44 9.13 -24.81
CA ARG A 225 5.13 8.25 -25.95
C ARG A 225 3.63 8.23 -26.25
N PRO A 226 3.02 9.37 -26.61
CA PRO A 226 1.56 9.49 -26.79
C PRO A 226 0.99 8.54 -27.86
N ALA A 227 1.81 8.09 -28.81
CA ALA A 227 1.41 7.09 -29.79
C ALA A 227 1.01 5.72 -29.19
N LEU A 228 1.35 5.45 -27.90
CA LEU A 228 0.87 4.26 -27.20
C LEU A 228 -0.63 4.35 -26.85
N GLY A 229 -1.23 5.55 -26.84
CA GLY A 229 -2.65 5.73 -26.54
C GLY A 229 -3.04 5.34 -25.11
N ILE A 230 -2.13 5.45 -24.13
CA ILE A 230 -2.44 5.19 -22.71
C ILE A 230 -3.38 6.29 -22.22
N THR A 231 -4.55 5.92 -21.71
CA THR A 231 -5.54 6.85 -21.14
C THR A 231 -5.61 6.75 -19.61
N ASP A 232 -5.51 5.53 -19.08
CA ASP A 232 -5.46 5.23 -17.66
C ASP A 232 -4.22 4.36 -17.37
N PRO A 233 -3.35 4.74 -16.41
CA PRO A 233 -2.14 3.98 -16.12
C PRO A 233 -2.38 2.61 -15.50
N TYR A 234 -3.61 2.31 -15.03
CA TYR A 234 -4.00 1.02 -14.44
C TYR A 234 -4.73 0.12 -15.44
N GLU A 235 -5.15 0.65 -16.60
CA GLU A 235 -5.90 -0.05 -17.64
C GLU A 235 -5.06 -0.19 -18.90
N LEU A 236 -4.06 -1.05 -18.81
CA LEU A 236 -3.09 -1.22 -19.89
C LEU A 236 -3.44 -2.42 -20.77
N THR A 237 -3.53 -2.20 -22.07
CA THR A 237 -3.48 -3.29 -23.06
C THR A 237 -2.11 -3.95 -23.03
N GLN A 238 -2.00 -5.17 -23.58
CA GLN A 238 -0.71 -5.90 -23.58
C GLN A 238 0.47 -5.10 -24.19
N PRO A 239 0.32 -4.37 -25.32
CA PRO A 239 1.41 -3.55 -25.86
C PRO A 239 1.80 -2.38 -24.94
N GLN A 240 0.83 -1.72 -24.27
CA GLN A 240 1.06 -0.63 -23.33
C GLN A 240 1.76 -1.12 -22.09
N PHE A 241 1.28 -2.24 -21.52
CA PHE A 241 1.88 -2.93 -20.39
C PHE A 241 3.33 -3.30 -20.67
N GLN A 242 3.59 -3.97 -21.81
CA GLN A 242 4.94 -4.36 -22.17
C GLN A 242 5.88 -3.15 -22.38
N ALA A 243 5.37 -2.03 -22.84
CA ALA A 243 6.15 -0.79 -22.96
C ALA A 243 6.54 -0.25 -21.57
N ALA A 244 5.63 -0.29 -20.58
CA ALA A 244 5.90 0.14 -19.22
C ALA A 244 6.90 -0.80 -18.52
N VAL A 245 6.72 -2.11 -18.64
CA VAL A 245 7.65 -3.13 -18.11
C VAL A 245 9.05 -2.96 -18.72
N SER A 246 9.13 -2.74 -20.04
CA SER A 246 10.41 -2.52 -20.74
C SER A 246 11.14 -1.26 -20.25
N LEU A 247 10.40 -0.19 -19.96
CA LEU A 247 10.98 1.04 -19.38
C LEU A 247 11.58 0.76 -17.99
N LEU A 248 10.86 0.04 -17.12
CA LEU A 248 11.34 -0.31 -15.79
C LEU A 248 12.52 -1.29 -15.84
N ALA A 249 12.50 -2.27 -16.74
CA ALA A 249 13.63 -3.17 -16.97
C ALA A 249 14.89 -2.39 -17.42
N ALA A 250 14.72 -1.38 -18.26
CA ALA A 250 15.81 -0.47 -18.65
C ALA A 250 16.27 0.43 -17.50
N GLN A 251 15.40 0.77 -16.55
CA GLN A 251 15.72 1.53 -15.34
C GLN A 251 16.54 0.71 -14.33
N ARG A 252 16.33 -0.61 -14.25
CA ARG A 252 16.94 -1.47 -13.23
C ARG A 252 18.44 -1.23 -12.99
N PRO A 253 19.31 -1.09 -14.01
CA PRO A 253 20.73 -0.82 -13.79
C PRO A 253 21.03 0.53 -13.13
N LEU A 254 20.04 1.43 -13.04
CA LEU A 254 20.16 2.74 -12.43
C LEU A 254 19.78 2.70 -10.95
N ILE A 255 18.99 1.70 -10.55
CA ILE A 255 18.45 1.57 -9.21
C ILE A 255 19.54 1.14 -8.24
N GLU A 256 19.73 1.91 -7.19
CA GLU A 256 20.51 1.53 -6.01
C GLU A 256 19.75 0.48 -5.22
N LYS A 257 18.46 0.77 -4.93
CA LYS A 257 17.61 -0.10 -4.14
C LYS A 257 16.13 0.02 -4.50
N TYR A 258 15.48 -1.14 -4.56
CA TYR A 258 14.03 -1.24 -4.41
C TYR A 258 13.73 -1.31 -2.91
N TRP A 259 13.10 -0.27 -2.35
CA TRP A 259 12.83 -0.22 -0.92
C TRP A 259 11.43 -0.80 -0.60
N ALA A 260 11.33 -1.57 0.48
CA ALA A 260 10.07 -2.13 0.98
C ALA A 260 9.51 -1.30 2.15
N LEU A 261 10.38 -0.80 3.03
CA LEU A 261 10.00 0.06 4.15
C LEU A 261 10.50 1.49 3.91
N ALA A 262 9.69 2.48 4.28
CA ALA A 262 10.04 3.89 4.14
C ALA A 262 11.38 4.24 4.82
N SER A 263 11.67 3.62 5.96
CA SER A 263 12.94 3.76 6.68
C SER A 263 14.16 3.35 5.86
N GLN A 264 14.02 2.43 4.91
CA GLN A 264 15.13 2.01 4.04
C GLN A 264 15.50 3.12 3.07
N GLU A 265 14.53 3.79 2.44
CA GLU A 265 14.79 4.91 1.55
C GLU A 265 15.36 6.11 2.32
N ILE A 266 14.80 6.42 3.51
CA ILE A 266 15.33 7.45 4.41
C ILE A 266 16.81 7.18 4.72
N PHE A 267 17.17 5.93 5.01
CA PHE A 267 18.53 5.51 5.25
C PHE A 267 19.43 5.73 4.03
N ASP A 268 18.98 5.35 2.84
CA ASP A 268 19.77 5.46 1.61
C ASP A 268 20.07 6.94 1.27
N PHE A 269 19.10 7.84 1.43
CA PHE A 269 19.36 9.28 1.28
C PHE A 269 20.35 9.80 2.31
N LYS A 270 20.19 9.47 3.60
CA LYS A 270 21.06 9.94 4.68
C LYS A 270 22.52 9.49 4.51
N ASN A 271 22.73 8.31 3.96
CA ASN A 271 24.08 7.77 3.75
C ASN A 271 24.67 8.11 2.37
N GLY A 272 23.96 8.90 1.55
CA GLY A 272 24.44 9.29 0.23
C GLY A 272 24.40 8.16 -0.81
N ASN A 273 23.68 7.08 -0.54
CA ASN A 273 23.46 5.99 -1.49
C ASN A 273 22.46 6.43 -2.57
N ALA A 274 21.50 7.30 -2.22
CA ALA A 274 20.51 7.84 -3.14
C ALA A 274 20.60 9.37 -3.20
N THR A 275 20.35 9.93 -4.39
CA THR A 275 20.27 11.38 -4.62
C THR A 275 18.91 11.79 -5.18
N VAL A 276 18.18 10.84 -5.78
CA VAL A 276 16.83 11.00 -6.35
C VAL A 276 16.05 9.72 -6.26
N GLY A 277 14.73 9.80 -6.08
CA GLY A 277 13.89 8.61 -5.97
C GLY A 277 12.41 8.89 -6.09
N ALA A 278 11.62 7.83 -6.17
CA ALA A 278 10.18 7.89 -6.02
C ALA A 278 9.82 7.45 -4.60
N GLY A 279 9.18 8.32 -3.85
CA GLY A 279 8.80 8.07 -2.47
C GLY A 279 7.46 8.71 -2.10
N TRP A 280 7.20 8.79 -0.81
CA TRP A 280 5.99 9.40 -0.28
C TRP A 280 6.33 10.69 0.50
N PRO A 281 5.36 11.58 0.72
CA PRO A 281 5.57 12.76 1.56
C PRO A 281 6.12 12.44 2.96
N TYR A 282 5.82 11.27 3.51
CA TYR A 282 6.34 10.79 4.79
C TYR A 282 7.88 10.76 4.86
N GLN A 283 8.58 10.20 3.86
CA GLN A 283 10.03 10.18 3.84
C GLN A 283 10.60 11.60 3.77
N VAL A 284 9.96 12.46 2.96
CA VAL A 284 10.35 13.87 2.82
C VAL A 284 10.20 14.60 4.15
N SER A 285 9.06 14.47 4.80
CA SER A 285 8.76 15.08 6.10
C SER A 285 9.75 14.63 7.18
N THR A 286 10.02 13.32 7.24
CA THR A 286 10.99 12.74 8.19
C THR A 286 12.41 13.27 7.95
N LEU A 287 12.87 13.32 6.70
CA LEU A 287 14.19 13.81 6.36
C LEU A 287 14.32 15.31 6.62
N LYS A 288 13.28 16.11 6.34
CA LYS A 288 13.23 17.55 6.67
C LYS A 288 13.31 17.79 8.19
N ALA A 289 12.59 16.98 8.99
CA ALA A 289 12.64 17.04 10.46
C ALA A 289 14.06 16.79 11.00
N ASP A 290 14.82 15.91 10.35
CA ASP A 290 16.22 15.63 10.64
C ASP A 290 17.18 16.66 10.02
N LYS A 291 16.68 17.73 9.41
CA LYS A 291 17.44 18.79 8.72
C LYS A 291 18.33 18.28 7.58
N PHE A 292 17.93 17.15 6.98
CA PHE A 292 18.58 16.66 5.77
C PHE A 292 18.16 17.53 4.57
N PRO A 293 19.06 17.81 3.61
CA PRO A 293 18.78 18.64 2.44
C PRO A 293 17.95 17.87 1.39
N ILE A 294 16.67 17.74 1.65
CA ILE A 294 15.70 17.02 0.81
C ILE A 294 14.56 17.96 0.41
N ASP A 295 14.03 17.75 -0.77
CA ASP A 295 12.73 18.28 -1.18
C ASP A 295 12.05 17.30 -2.14
N SER A 296 10.82 17.62 -2.53
CA SER A 296 10.05 16.81 -3.46
C SER A 296 9.18 17.65 -4.36
N VAL A 297 8.75 17.05 -5.47
CA VAL A 297 7.83 17.65 -6.43
C VAL A 297 6.93 16.60 -7.04
N VAL A 298 5.70 16.98 -7.40
CA VAL A 298 4.89 16.26 -8.39
C VAL A 298 5.29 16.84 -9.76
N PRO A 299 5.94 16.04 -10.62
CA PRO A 299 6.42 16.53 -11.92
C PRO A 299 5.30 16.87 -12.90
N ALA A 300 5.67 17.43 -14.04
CA ALA A 300 4.72 17.89 -15.07
C ALA A 300 3.85 16.78 -15.68
N GLU A 301 4.28 15.53 -15.60
CA GLU A 301 3.49 14.37 -16.01
C GLU A 301 2.33 14.07 -15.05
N GLY A 302 2.31 14.68 -13.88
CA GLY A 302 1.46 14.29 -12.76
C GLY A 302 2.10 13.15 -11.96
N ALA A 303 1.31 12.52 -11.09
CA ALA A 303 1.75 11.40 -10.28
C ALA A 303 0.63 10.34 -10.15
N THR A 304 1.01 9.12 -9.88
CA THR A 304 0.12 8.18 -9.21
C THR A 304 0.07 8.53 -7.73
N GLY A 305 -0.92 8.02 -7.02
CA GLY A 305 -1.07 8.28 -5.59
C GLY A 305 -1.85 7.17 -4.92
N TRP A 306 -1.75 7.11 -3.64
CA TRP A 306 -2.44 6.13 -2.82
C TRP A 306 -3.56 6.82 -2.02
N ALA A 307 -4.58 6.04 -1.70
CA ALA A 307 -5.64 6.41 -0.77
C ALA A 307 -5.91 5.18 0.08
N ASP A 308 -5.70 5.28 1.37
CA ASP A 308 -5.68 4.14 2.26
C ASP A 308 -6.99 3.97 3.00
N THR A 309 -7.33 2.72 3.28
CA THR A 309 -8.54 2.33 3.98
C THR A 309 -8.20 1.45 5.18
N TRP A 310 -8.70 1.79 6.36
CA TRP A 310 -8.77 0.85 7.47
C TRP A 310 -9.90 -0.14 7.23
N MET A 311 -9.57 -1.34 6.73
CA MET A 311 -10.52 -2.42 6.48
C MET A 311 -10.61 -3.37 7.66
N LEU A 312 -11.84 -3.78 8.01
CA LEU A 312 -12.09 -4.80 9.03
C LEU A 312 -11.88 -6.19 8.44
N ALA A 313 -11.07 -7.02 9.08
CA ALA A 313 -10.87 -8.41 8.67
C ALA A 313 -12.15 -9.24 8.83
N ALA A 314 -12.42 -10.16 7.89
CA ALA A 314 -13.63 -11.00 7.92
C ALA A 314 -13.74 -11.87 9.19
N LYS A 315 -12.61 -12.19 9.80
CA LYS A 315 -12.52 -12.99 11.05
C LYS A 315 -11.82 -12.22 12.18
N ALA A 316 -12.01 -10.89 12.22
CA ALA A 316 -11.44 -10.06 13.26
C ALA A 316 -11.79 -10.57 14.67
N PRO A 317 -10.80 -10.91 15.52
CA PRO A 317 -11.07 -11.41 16.87
C PRO A 317 -11.54 -10.30 17.83
N HIS A 318 -11.25 -9.02 17.53
CA HIS A 318 -11.54 -7.89 18.42
C HIS A 318 -12.35 -6.79 17.70
N PRO A 319 -13.59 -7.09 17.25
CA PRO A 319 -14.37 -6.17 16.40
C PRO A 319 -14.77 -4.87 17.11
N ASN A 320 -14.99 -4.86 18.44
CA ASN A 320 -15.30 -3.63 19.14
C ASN A 320 -14.08 -2.70 19.20
N CYS A 321 -12.90 -3.21 19.50
CA CYS A 321 -11.65 -2.43 19.46
C CYS A 321 -11.39 -1.90 18.03
N ALA A 322 -11.66 -2.68 16.98
CA ALA A 322 -11.54 -2.25 15.59
C ALA A 322 -12.49 -1.08 15.27
N TYR A 323 -13.75 -1.16 15.68
CA TYR A 323 -14.70 -0.04 15.51
C TYR A 323 -14.32 1.19 16.35
N MET A 324 -13.80 1.00 17.59
CA MET A 324 -13.26 2.11 18.38
C MET A 324 -12.09 2.78 17.66
N TRP A 325 -11.21 1.99 17.02
CA TRP A 325 -10.11 2.52 16.22
C TRP A 325 -10.61 3.32 15.03
N MET A 326 -11.48 2.77 14.18
CA MET A 326 -12.05 3.49 13.04
C MET A 326 -12.70 4.81 13.48
N ARG A 327 -13.44 4.79 14.59
CA ARG A 327 -14.08 5.98 15.15
C ARG A 327 -13.07 7.01 15.64
N TYR A 328 -11.99 6.58 16.27
CA TYR A 328 -10.95 7.45 16.81
C TYR A 328 -10.08 8.04 15.69
N ILE A 329 -9.57 7.19 14.80
CA ILE A 329 -8.63 7.56 13.76
C ILE A 329 -9.25 8.50 12.70
N SER A 330 -10.57 8.45 12.51
CA SER A 330 -11.31 9.32 11.58
C SER A 330 -11.65 10.69 12.12
N THR A 331 -11.34 10.98 13.41
CA THR A 331 -11.62 12.32 13.98
C THR A 331 -10.76 13.41 13.36
N PRO A 332 -11.26 14.65 13.23
CA PRO A 332 -10.48 15.76 12.66
C PRO A 332 -9.14 15.97 13.35
N LYS A 333 -9.10 15.83 14.69
CA LYS A 333 -7.87 16.01 15.47
C LYS A 333 -6.83 14.98 15.10
N VAL A 334 -7.20 13.69 15.11
CA VAL A 334 -6.24 12.61 14.87
C VAL A 334 -5.78 12.61 13.41
N GLN A 335 -6.69 12.86 12.45
CA GLN A 335 -6.30 13.01 11.05
C GLN A 335 -5.39 14.23 10.81
N ALA A 336 -5.59 15.34 11.54
CA ALA A 336 -4.67 16.46 11.47
C ALA A 336 -3.28 16.13 12.03
N GLU A 337 -3.21 15.41 13.16
CA GLU A 337 -1.95 14.94 13.74
C GLU A 337 -1.21 14.01 12.79
N GLN A 338 -1.93 13.07 12.14
CA GLN A 338 -1.37 12.18 11.14
C GLN A 338 -0.88 12.94 9.92
N ALA A 339 -1.73 13.80 9.34
CA ALA A 339 -1.41 14.57 8.16
C ALA A 339 -0.14 15.42 8.33
N VAL A 340 0.00 16.11 9.46
CA VAL A 340 1.20 16.91 9.76
C VAL A 340 2.43 16.03 9.96
N ASN A 341 2.28 14.87 10.63
CA ASN A 341 3.40 13.97 10.87
C ASN A 341 3.90 13.27 9.61
N TYR A 342 2.99 12.98 8.69
CA TYR A 342 3.29 12.31 7.41
C TYR A 342 3.59 13.28 6.27
N GLY A 343 3.04 14.49 6.30
CA GLY A 343 3.02 15.37 5.13
C GLY A 343 1.95 14.96 4.11
N GLU A 344 0.80 14.46 4.57
CA GLU A 344 -0.24 13.86 3.75
C GLU A 344 -1.55 14.65 3.80
N THR A 345 -2.47 14.31 2.91
CA THR A 345 -3.80 14.93 2.88
C THR A 345 -4.79 14.12 3.71
N PRO A 346 -5.44 14.68 4.74
CA PRO A 346 -6.47 14.01 5.50
C PRO A 346 -7.76 13.86 4.69
N ASP A 347 -8.54 12.81 4.94
CA ASP A 347 -9.85 12.63 4.34
C ASP A 347 -10.94 13.50 5.02
N ASN A 348 -10.71 13.88 6.26
CA ASN A 348 -11.64 14.71 7.03
C ASN A 348 -11.36 16.21 6.79
N LYS A 349 -12.29 16.88 6.09
CA LYS A 349 -12.17 18.32 5.74
C LYS A 349 -12.05 19.26 6.94
N LEU A 350 -12.45 18.82 8.15
CA LEU A 350 -12.33 19.60 9.38
C LEU A 350 -10.94 19.54 10.01
N ALA A 351 -10.03 18.74 9.46
CA ALA A 351 -8.65 18.64 9.93
C ALA A 351 -7.81 19.90 9.60
N CYS A 352 -8.08 20.57 8.48
CA CYS A 352 -7.30 21.71 7.98
C CYS A 352 -7.02 22.81 9.01
N PRO A 353 -8.02 23.38 9.74
CA PRO A 353 -7.74 24.40 10.76
C PRO A 353 -6.84 23.87 11.89
N ILE A 354 -6.98 22.59 12.24
CA ILE A 354 -6.18 21.97 13.31
C ILE A 354 -4.74 21.76 12.82
N MET A 355 -4.55 21.34 11.57
CA MET A 355 -3.23 21.24 10.95
C MET A 355 -2.45 22.56 11.05
N ASN A 356 -3.10 23.68 10.70
CA ASN A 356 -2.47 25.00 10.79
C ASN A 356 -2.17 25.45 12.24
N GLN A 357 -2.89 24.91 13.24
CA GLN A 357 -2.54 25.12 14.66
C GLN A 357 -1.32 24.30 15.08
N LEU A 358 -1.19 23.09 14.56
CA LEU A 358 -0.06 22.19 14.84
C LEU A 358 1.21 22.66 14.12
N GLN A 359 1.08 23.00 12.84
CA GLN A 359 2.16 23.48 11.99
C GLN A 359 1.59 24.53 11.03
N PRO A 360 1.89 25.84 11.24
CA PRO A 360 1.40 26.90 10.39
C PRO A 360 1.73 26.68 8.90
N GLY A 361 0.71 26.76 8.04
CA GLY A 361 0.82 26.56 6.59
C GLY A 361 0.67 25.10 6.13
N SER A 362 0.59 24.13 7.04
CA SER A 362 0.53 22.71 6.66
C SER A 362 -0.75 22.31 5.93
N CYS A 363 -1.86 23.00 6.18
CA CYS A 363 -3.11 22.75 5.46
C CYS A 363 -2.96 23.00 3.95
N GLU A 364 -2.30 24.09 3.59
CA GLU A 364 -2.01 24.46 2.21
C GLU A 364 -0.89 23.60 1.63
N GLU A 365 0.17 23.39 2.40
CA GLU A 365 1.33 22.58 2.00
C GLU A 365 0.94 21.15 1.65
N TYR A 366 0.04 20.53 2.45
CA TYR A 366 -0.39 19.15 2.26
C TYR A 366 -1.77 19.06 1.56
N HIS A 367 -2.19 20.14 0.89
CA HIS A 367 -3.38 20.16 0.03
C HIS A 367 -4.70 19.79 0.73
N ALA A 368 -4.81 19.94 2.05
CA ALA A 368 -6.02 19.61 2.82
C ALA A 368 -7.22 20.54 2.53
N ASN A 369 -6.99 21.65 1.83
CA ASN A 369 -8.01 22.58 1.33
C ASN A 369 -7.97 22.72 -0.21
N ALA A 370 -7.30 21.81 -0.91
CA ALA A 370 -7.14 21.88 -2.36
C ALA A 370 -8.50 21.81 -3.09
N PRO A 371 -8.63 22.52 -4.22
CA PRO A 371 -9.81 22.41 -5.05
C PRO A 371 -9.92 21.02 -5.70
N ALA A 372 -11.13 20.62 -6.09
CA ALA A 372 -11.38 19.32 -6.72
C ALA A 372 -10.46 19.03 -7.92
N SER A 373 -10.09 20.07 -8.70
CA SER A 373 -9.18 19.94 -9.83
C SER A 373 -7.77 19.47 -9.48
N TYR A 374 -7.33 19.65 -8.23
CA TYR A 374 -6.06 19.09 -7.79
C TYR A 374 -6.07 17.56 -7.79
N PHE A 375 -7.19 16.96 -7.38
CA PHE A 375 -7.35 15.50 -7.37
C PHE A 375 -7.27 14.88 -8.76
N ASP A 376 -7.60 15.65 -9.83
CA ASP A 376 -7.53 15.17 -11.22
C ASP A 376 -6.08 14.96 -11.68
N THR A 377 -5.12 15.61 -11.03
CA THR A 377 -3.68 15.49 -11.36
C THR A 377 -3.04 14.24 -10.76
N ILE A 378 -3.71 13.61 -9.78
CA ILE A 378 -3.22 12.42 -9.09
C ILE A 378 -4.07 11.22 -9.50
N LYS A 379 -3.42 10.19 -10.03
CA LYS A 379 -4.07 8.94 -10.40
C LYS A 379 -4.00 7.97 -9.23
N LEU A 380 -5.09 7.92 -8.43
CA LEU A 380 -5.15 7.05 -7.26
C LEU A 380 -5.03 5.58 -7.64
N TRP A 381 -4.28 4.83 -6.87
CA TRP A 381 -4.06 3.41 -7.08
C TRP A 381 -5.37 2.64 -7.13
N LYS A 382 -5.54 1.83 -8.15
CA LYS A 382 -6.62 0.85 -8.27
C LYS A 382 -6.05 -0.49 -8.71
N THR A 383 -6.74 -1.56 -8.37
CA THR A 383 -6.37 -2.91 -8.80
C THR A 383 -6.54 -3.04 -10.30
N PRO A 384 -5.48 -3.30 -11.10
CA PRO A 384 -5.62 -3.64 -12.51
C PRO A 384 -6.42 -4.93 -12.69
N ILE A 385 -7.44 -4.89 -13.53
CA ILE A 385 -8.32 -6.03 -13.83
C ILE A 385 -8.35 -6.31 -15.34
N GLN A 386 -8.77 -7.51 -15.72
CA GLN A 386 -8.78 -7.91 -17.13
C GLN A 386 -9.82 -7.15 -17.96
N THR A 387 -10.96 -6.81 -17.36
CA THR A 387 -11.99 -6.02 -18.04
C THR A 387 -11.71 -4.54 -17.79
N CYS A 388 -11.38 -3.82 -18.84
CA CYS A 388 -11.21 -2.36 -18.77
C CYS A 388 -12.53 -1.65 -18.45
N ASP A 389 -12.48 -0.40 -18.01
CA ASP A 389 -13.68 0.42 -17.69
C ASP A 389 -14.62 0.59 -18.90
N ASP A 390 -14.10 0.46 -20.13
CA ASP A 390 -14.91 0.47 -21.37
C ASP A 390 -15.61 -0.88 -21.64
N GLY A 391 -15.45 -1.87 -20.75
CA GLY A 391 -16.05 -3.20 -20.81
C GLY A 391 -15.31 -4.20 -21.69
N LYS A 392 -14.18 -3.85 -22.29
CA LYS A 392 -13.39 -4.79 -23.10
C LYS A 392 -12.46 -5.66 -22.24
N PRO A 393 -12.25 -6.92 -22.58
CA PRO A 393 -11.38 -7.84 -21.85
C PRO A 393 -9.91 -7.72 -22.27
N ASP A 394 -9.45 -6.52 -22.58
CA ASP A 394 -8.15 -6.27 -23.23
C ASP A 394 -7.09 -5.76 -22.24
N CYS A 395 -7.48 -5.48 -20.99
CA CYS A 395 -6.58 -5.00 -19.94
C CYS A 395 -5.80 -6.14 -19.29
N VAL A 396 -4.56 -5.85 -18.92
CA VAL A 396 -3.66 -6.80 -18.27
C VAL A 396 -3.97 -6.85 -16.77
N PRO A 397 -4.38 -8.01 -16.21
CA PRO A 397 -4.76 -8.13 -14.80
C PRO A 397 -3.54 -8.08 -13.88
N TYR A 398 -3.77 -7.72 -12.62
CA TYR A 398 -2.71 -7.52 -11.63
C TYR A 398 -1.79 -8.73 -11.40
N SER A 399 -2.30 -9.96 -11.58
CA SER A 399 -1.48 -11.17 -11.51
C SER A 399 -0.32 -11.17 -12.51
N GLU A 400 -0.54 -10.61 -13.71
CA GLU A 400 0.53 -10.45 -14.71
C GLU A 400 1.49 -9.31 -14.33
N TRP A 401 1.00 -8.25 -13.67
CA TRP A 401 1.86 -7.19 -13.13
C TRP A 401 2.84 -7.74 -12.10
N VAL A 402 2.35 -8.54 -11.14
CA VAL A 402 3.19 -9.22 -10.14
C VAL A 402 4.21 -10.14 -10.80
N SER A 403 3.78 -10.92 -11.81
CA SER A 403 4.67 -11.81 -12.56
C SER A 403 5.78 -11.03 -13.28
N ALA A 404 5.41 -9.99 -14.03
CA ALA A 404 6.38 -9.17 -14.77
C ALA A 404 7.33 -8.42 -13.83
N TRP A 405 6.83 -7.88 -12.71
CA TRP A 405 7.65 -7.25 -11.69
C TRP A 405 8.77 -8.17 -11.20
N ASN A 406 8.40 -9.39 -10.81
CA ASN A 406 9.35 -10.35 -10.25
C ASN A 406 10.28 -11.03 -11.27
N THR A 407 9.91 -11.07 -12.56
CA THR A 407 10.66 -11.82 -13.57
C THR A 407 11.37 -10.96 -14.60
N GLN A 408 10.93 -9.72 -14.80
CA GLN A 408 11.44 -8.84 -15.86
C GLN A 408 11.99 -7.51 -15.33
N VAL A 409 11.43 -6.97 -14.23
CA VAL A 409 11.83 -5.67 -13.70
C VAL A 409 12.91 -5.81 -12.62
N LYS A 410 12.73 -6.71 -11.65
CA LYS A 410 13.57 -6.78 -10.45
C LYS A 410 14.64 -7.90 -10.44
#